data_454ce22b740c675401ea4d91f59ee5d2
#
_entry.id   454ce22b740c675401ea4d91f59ee5d2
#
_cell.length_a   1.000
_cell.length_b   1.000
_cell.length_c   1.000
_cell.angle_alpha   90.00
_cell.angle_beta   90.00
_cell.angle_gamma   90.00
#
_symmetry.space_group_name_H-M   'P 1'
#
loop_
_entity.id
_entity.type
_entity.pdbx_description
1 polymer ?
#
loop_
_entity_poly.entity_id
_entity_poly.type
_entity_poly.pdbx_seq_one_letter_code
_entity_poly.pdbx_strand_id
1 'polypeptide(L)'
;MKNTPFTHKHLALGAKMAEFAGYNMPISYSGINDEHAAVRNNAGVFDVSHMGEFILKGEGALDLIQRVTSNDASVLKNGHAQYSCLPNENGGIVDDLLVYCI
;
A
#
# COMPACT_ATOMS: atom_id res chain seq x y z
N MET A 1 2.02 19.28 3.19
CA MET A 1 1.20 18.05 3.26
C MET A 1 0.31 18.00 2.02
N LYS A 2 0.35 16.92 1.27
CA LYS A 2 -0.45 16.73 0.06
C LYS A 2 -1.85 16.23 0.41
N ASN A 3 -2.81 16.45 -0.46
CA ASN A 3 -4.16 15.87 -0.34
C ASN A 3 -4.34 14.75 -1.38
N THR A 4 -5.12 13.73 -1.02
CA THR A 4 -5.59 12.73 -1.98
C THR A 4 -6.81 13.23 -2.74
N PRO A 5 -7.19 12.62 -3.87
CA PRO A 5 -8.44 12.94 -4.56
C PRO A 5 -9.68 12.79 -3.67
N PHE A 6 -9.60 11.96 -2.62
CA PHE A 6 -10.72 11.69 -1.71
C PHE A 6 -10.72 12.51 -0.41
N THR A 7 -9.73 13.38 -0.19
CA THR A 7 -9.63 14.17 1.05
C THR A 7 -10.94 14.88 1.42
N HIS A 8 -11.63 15.46 0.44
CA HIS A 8 -12.92 16.14 0.69
C HIS A 8 -14.03 15.15 1.12
N LYS A 9 -13.98 13.91 0.66
CA LYS A 9 -14.92 12.85 1.07
C LYS A 9 -14.66 12.42 2.51
N HIS A 10 -13.38 12.25 2.87
CA HIS A 10 -12.99 11.91 4.24
C HIS A 10 -13.47 12.96 5.24
N LEU A 11 -13.25 14.24 4.92
CA LEU A 11 -13.71 15.35 5.75
C LEU A 11 -15.24 15.39 5.87
N ALA A 12 -15.96 15.20 4.75
CA ALA A 12 -17.43 15.18 4.74
C ALA A 12 -18.01 14.02 5.57
N LEU A 13 -17.28 12.91 5.68
CA LEU A 13 -17.65 11.77 6.52
C LEU A 13 -17.21 11.91 7.99
N GLY A 14 -16.64 13.06 8.36
CA GLY A 14 -16.21 13.32 9.73
C GLY A 14 -14.93 12.60 10.14
N ALA A 15 -14.08 12.24 9.17
CA ALA A 15 -12.82 11.58 9.46
C ALA A 15 -11.89 12.44 10.32
N LYS A 16 -11.23 11.81 11.28
CA LYS A 16 -10.08 12.39 11.96
C LYS A 16 -8.87 12.28 11.05
N MET A 17 -8.37 13.42 10.59
CA MET A 17 -7.26 13.50 9.64
C MET A 17 -5.93 13.69 10.34
N ALA A 18 -4.86 13.09 9.80
CA ALA A 18 -3.48 13.34 10.22
C ALA A 18 -2.51 13.20 9.05
N GLU A 19 -1.30 13.67 9.25
CA GLU A 19 -0.20 13.47 8.30
C GLU A 19 0.21 11.98 8.29
N PHE A 20 0.28 11.41 7.09
CA PHE A 20 0.80 10.07 6.85
C PHE A 20 1.50 10.03 5.49
N ALA A 21 2.77 9.67 5.48
CA ALA A 21 3.59 9.58 4.26
C ALA A 21 3.57 10.87 3.40
N GLY A 22 3.53 12.04 4.03
CA GLY A 22 3.47 13.34 3.36
C GLY A 22 2.07 13.78 2.90
N TYR A 23 1.05 12.97 3.16
CA TYR A 23 -0.35 13.22 2.80
C TYR A 23 -1.24 13.46 4.01
N ASN A 24 -2.31 14.22 3.79
CA ASN A 24 -3.39 14.39 4.74
C ASN A 24 -4.35 13.20 4.61
N MET A 25 -4.25 12.25 5.55
CA MET A 25 -4.93 10.96 5.48
C MET A 25 -5.93 10.79 6.62
N PRO A 26 -7.05 10.06 6.38
CA PRO A 26 -7.97 9.71 7.45
C PRO A 26 -7.35 8.60 8.32
N ILE A 27 -7.27 8.84 9.63
CA ILE A 27 -6.78 7.83 10.58
C ILE A 27 -7.90 7.10 11.31
N SER A 28 -9.07 7.68 11.40
CA SER A 28 -10.28 7.05 11.89
C SER A 28 -11.53 7.85 11.55
N TYR A 29 -12.69 7.21 11.62
CA TYR A 29 -14.01 7.82 11.47
C TYR A 29 -14.81 7.65 12.77
N SER A 30 -15.47 6.51 12.94
CA SER A 30 -16.26 6.20 14.15
C SER A 30 -15.41 5.73 15.33
N GLY A 31 -14.29 5.12 15.06
CA GLY A 31 -13.37 4.61 16.07
C GLY A 31 -12.56 3.42 15.56
N ILE A 32 -11.28 3.35 15.94
CA ILE A 32 -10.32 2.37 15.41
C ILE A 32 -10.79 0.93 15.64
N ASN A 33 -11.29 0.61 16.84
CA ASN A 33 -11.71 -0.76 17.17
C ASN A 33 -12.95 -1.19 16.38
N ASP A 34 -13.94 -0.31 16.24
CA ASP A 34 -15.16 -0.60 15.49
C ASP A 34 -14.88 -0.74 14.00
N GLU A 35 -14.03 0.12 13.45
CA GLU A 35 -13.59 0.06 12.06
C GLU A 35 -12.78 -1.21 11.78
N HIS A 36 -11.88 -1.59 12.69
CA HIS A 36 -11.15 -2.86 12.60
C HIS A 36 -12.10 -4.06 12.59
N ALA A 37 -13.08 -4.07 13.52
CA ALA A 37 -14.08 -5.14 13.58
C ALA A 37 -14.93 -5.20 12.29
N ALA A 38 -15.27 -4.06 11.70
CA ALA A 38 -15.99 -4.00 10.42
C ALA A 38 -15.20 -4.65 9.28
N VAL A 39 -13.90 -4.37 9.18
CA VAL A 39 -13.02 -5.01 8.18
C VAL A 39 -12.93 -6.53 8.39
N ARG A 40 -12.82 -6.97 9.65
CA ARG A 40 -12.68 -8.40 9.97
C ARG A 40 -13.96 -9.21 9.77
N ASN A 41 -15.12 -8.62 10.00
CA ASN A 41 -16.41 -9.33 10.02
C ASN A 41 -17.30 -9.00 8.81
N ASN A 42 -17.03 -7.92 8.12
CA ASN A 42 -17.83 -7.43 6.99
C ASN A 42 -16.91 -6.99 5.83
N ALA A 43 -16.86 -5.69 5.57
CA ALA A 43 -16.04 -5.11 4.52
C ALA A 43 -15.44 -3.78 4.96
N GLY A 44 -14.32 -3.41 4.37
CA GLY A 44 -13.67 -2.11 4.54
C GLY A 44 -13.18 -1.55 3.22
N VAL A 45 -13.15 -0.23 3.13
CA VAL A 45 -12.60 0.51 1.98
C VAL A 45 -11.46 1.40 2.49
N PHE A 46 -10.34 1.37 1.78
CA PHE A 46 -9.14 2.12 2.13
C PHE A 46 -8.73 3.06 1.00
N ASP A 47 -8.44 4.30 1.33
CA ASP A 47 -7.80 5.23 0.39
C ASP A 47 -6.30 4.93 0.32
N VAL A 48 -5.85 4.42 -0.81
CA VAL A 48 -4.44 4.13 -1.09
C VAL A 48 -3.85 5.05 -2.14
N SER A 49 -4.49 6.19 -2.41
CA SER A 49 -4.07 7.15 -3.44
C SER A 49 -2.70 7.79 -3.20
N HIS A 50 -2.13 7.63 -2.01
CA HIS A 50 -0.78 8.05 -1.67
C HIS A 50 0.30 7.09 -2.17
N MET A 51 -0.07 5.89 -2.57
CA MET A 51 0.86 4.86 -3.05
C MET A 51 1.18 5.06 -4.54
N GLY A 52 2.40 4.68 -4.94
CA GLY A 52 2.80 4.56 -6.34
C GLY A 52 2.49 3.17 -6.88
N GLU A 53 2.19 3.07 -8.18
CA GLU A 53 1.88 1.82 -8.85
C GLU A 53 2.74 1.67 -10.09
N PHE A 54 3.35 0.49 -10.28
CA PHE A 54 4.20 0.17 -11.41
C PHE A 54 3.76 -1.15 -12.03
N ILE A 55 3.65 -1.17 -13.35
CA ILE A 55 3.37 -2.39 -14.11
C ILE A 55 4.65 -2.81 -14.83
N LEU A 56 5.16 -3.99 -14.48
CA LEU A 56 6.33 -4.59 -15.08
C LEU A 56 5.90 -5.73 -16.00
N LYS A 57 6.30 -5.70 -17.27
CA LYS A 57 5.95 -6.69 -18.29
C LYS A 57 7.18 -7.14 -19.09
N GLY A 58 7.16 -8.36 -19.55
CA GLY A 58 8.18 -8.94 -20.40
C GLY A 58 9.06 -9.96 -19.69
N GLU A 59 9.94 -10.61 -20.45
CA GLU A 59 10.75 -11.73 -19.98
C GLU A 59 11.66 -11.39 -18.79
N GLY A 60 12.16 -10.17 -18.72
CA GLY A 60 13.02 -9.71 -17.63
C GLY A 60 12.27 -9.16 -16.39
N ALA A 61 10.93 -9.15 -16.38
CA ALA A 61 10.17 -8.54 -15.30
C ALA A 61 10.42 -9.22 -13.95
N LEU A 62 10.38 -10.55 -13.90
CA LEU A 62 10.64 -11.31 -12.68
C LEU A 62 12.09 -11.13 -12.22
N ASP A 63 13.06 -11.19 -13.13
CA ASP A 63 14.47 -11.01 -12.79
C ASP A 63 14.75 -9.63 -12.18
N LEU A 64 14.11 -8.59 -12.70
CA LEU A 64 14.21 -7.25 -12.11
C LEU A 64 13.63 -7.22 -10.69
N ILE A 65 12.43 -7.77 -10.48
CA ILE A 65 11.79 -7.83 -9.17
C ILE A 65 12.65 -8.61 -8.18
N GLN A 66 13.17 -9.77 -8.56
CA GLN A 66 14.06 -10.59 -7.73
C GLN A 66 15.34 -9.84 -7.35
N ARG A 67 15.85 -8.98 -8.22
CA ARG A 67 17.07 -8.22 -7.98
C ARG A 67 16.88 -7.04 -7.04
N VAL A 68 15.74 -6.34 -7.13
CA VAL A 68 15.54 -5.06 -6.43
C VAL A 68 14.69 -5.18 -5.17
N THR A 69 14.03 -6.30 -4.95
CA THR A 69 13.18 -6.52 -3.77
C THR A 69 13.76 -7.59 -2.85
N SER A 70 13.39 -7.55 -1.58
CA SER A 70 13.96 -8.39 -0.52
C SER A 70 13.32 -9.77 -0.39
N ASN A 71 12.19 -10.03 -1.04
CA ASN A 71 11.47 -11.29 -0.92
C ASN A 71 11.50 -12.08 -2.24
N ASP A 72 11.23 -13.38 -2.19
CA ASP A 72 11.21 -14.26 -3.36
C ASP A 72 9.89 -14.15 -4.12
N ALA A 73 9.86 -13.34 -5.17
CA ALA A 73 8.70 -13.19 -6.02
C ALA A 73 8.45 -14.38 -6.96
N SER A 74 9.44 -15.28 -7.14
CA SER A 74 9.31 -16.43 -8.03
C SER A 74 8.27 -17.46 -7.55
N VAL A 75 7.93 -17.43 -6.27
CA VAL A 75 6.91 -18.32 -5.69
C VAL A 75 5.48 -17.83 -5.90
N LEU A 76 5.30 -16.60 -6.39
CA LEU A 76 3.98 -16.02 -6.62
C LEU A 76 3.29 -16.68 -7.82
N LYS A 77 2.01 -16.96 -7.67
CA LYS A 77 1.11 -17.42 -8.73
C LYS A 77 0.14 -16.30 -9.08
N ASN A 78 -0.47 -16.39 -10.26
CA ASN A 78 -1.48 -15.42 -10.69
C ASN A 78 -2.54 -15.19 -9.60
N GLY A 79 -2.83 -13.92 -9.32
CA GLY A 79 -3.76 -13.51 -8.28
C GLY A 79 -3.17 -13.43 -6.88
N HIS A 80 -1.91 -13.81 -6.68
CA HIS A 80 -1.23 -13.71 -5.40
C HIS A 80 -0.45 -12.40 -5.25
N ALA A 81 -0.29 -11.99 -4.01
CA ALA A 81 0.52 -10.83 -3.63
C ALA A 81 1.47 -11.20 -2.50
N GLN A 82 2.54 -10.43 -2.37
CA GLN A 82 3.57 -10.63 -1.37
C GLN A 82 4.09 -9.27 -0.90
N TYR A 83 4.27 -9.13 0.43
CA TYR A 83 4.94 -7.98 1.00
C TYR A 83 6.45 -8.10 0.83
N SER A 84 7.09 -6.99 0.46
CA SER A 84 8.53 -6.91 0.23
C SER A 84 9.05 -5.51 0.51
N CYS A 85 10.36 -5.33 0.45
CA CYS A 85 11.03 -4.05 0.61
C CYS A 85 11.98 -3.79 -0.57
N LEU A 86 12.29 -2.51 -0.79
CA LEU A 86 13.34 -2.04 -1.68
C LEU A 86 14.57 -1.66 -0.83
N PRO A 87 15.54 -2.55 -0.64
CA PRO A 87 16.75 -2.23 0.09
C PRO A 87 17.74 -1.42 -0.77
N ASN A 88 18.56 -0.60 -0.13
CA ASN A 88 19.70 0.05 -0.76
C ASN A 88 21.00 -0.77 -0.54
N GLU A 89 22.08 -0.32 -1.15
CA GLU A 89 23.38 -1.00 -1.09
C GLU A 89 23.97 -1.08 0.33
N ASN A 90 23.54 -0.21 1.23
CA ASN A 90 24.00 -0.16 2.62
C ASN A 90 23.09 -0.96 3.58
N GLY A 91 22.10 -1.68 3.05
CA GLY A 91 21.13 -2.46 3.84
C GLY A 91 20.00 -1.63 4.45
N GLY A 92 19.91 -0.34 4.13
CA GLY A 92 18.77 0.50 4.49
C GLY A 92 17.57 0.22 3.59
N ILE A 93 16.37 0.54 4.04
CA ILE A 93 15.13 0.39 3.28
C ILE A 93 14.79 1.73 2.62
N VAL A 94 14.71 1.73 1.28
CA VAL A 94 14.27 2.88 0.48
C VAL A 94 12.77 3.05 0.61
N ASP A 95 12.02 1.94 0.46
CA ASP A 95 10.56 1.89 0.57
C ASP A 95 10.12 0.45 0.79
N ASP A 96 8.88 0.26 1.19
CA ASP A 96 8.19 -1.02 1.21
C ASP A 96 7.16 -1.09 0.08
N LEU A 97 6.75 -2.31 -0.28
CA LEU A 97 5.85 -2.52 -1.41
C LEU A 97 5.09 -3.84 -1.32
N LEU A 98 4.05 -3.94 -2.13
CA LEU A 98 3.38 -5.19 -2.44
C LEU A 98 3.71 -5.58 -3.89
N VAL A 99 4.17 -6.80 -4.09
CA VAL A 99 4.38 -7.39 -5.42
C VAL A 99 3.18 -8.26 -5.74
N TYR A 100 2.48 -7.93 -6.83
CA TYR A 100 1.34 -8.70 -7.32
C TYR A 100 1.73 -9.48 -8.58
N CYS A 101 1.34 -10.73 -8.64
CA CYS A 101 1.39 -11.53 -9.86
C CYS A 101 0.00 -11.53 -10.51
N ILE A 102 -0.12 -10.91 -11.70
CA ILE A 102 -1.36 -10.74 -12.47
C ILE A 102 -1.26 -11.37 -13.86
#